data_6589ed2c9b1f591b6bf9558f452a9805
#
_entry.id   6589ed2c9b1f591b6bf9558f452a9805
#
_cell.length_a   1.000
_cell.length_b   1.000
_cell.length_c   1.000
_cell.angle_alpha   90.00
_cell.angle_beta   90.00
_cell.angle_gamma   90.00
#
_symmetry.space_group_name_H-M   'P 1'
#
loop_
_entity.id
_entity.type
_entity.pdbx_description
1 polymer ?
#
loop_
_entity_poly.entity_id
_entity_poly.type
_entity_poly.pdbx_seq_one_letter_code
_entity_poly.pdbx_strand_id
1 'polypeptide(L)'
;VDLFQLETFLAVAEERSFSRAAARLHRTQPAVSQVIAKLEAELGETLVERSAGGLTDAGEVLREYAQKMLNLRKDAGAALLDLRSLSKGRLNMAANEYTCLYLLPVLDAYRREHPRIKVAVQRTLASRIADEVLSHSVEMGVVSFRPDDPQVVSTVVYRDELVCVVGRGHALATAGRVSIARLGRESFVAHNVPSPLRQKVIAAFQRHKTPLQMDVELPSLEAIKRFVQRVNGVAMVPKLTVESELASGALVAVEVPELQVERKLRLVYRKQAALSHAGREFLRVVQAHAALAGDPFCFVVEKV
;
A
#
# COMPACT_ATOMS: atom_id res chain seq x y z
N VAL A 1 27.30 19.27 -0.35
CA VAL A 1 26.10 18.67 -1.00
C VAL A 1 24.93 19.60 -0.83
N ASP A 2 24.25 19.97 -1.91
CA ASP A 2 23.06 20.80 -1.89
C ASP A 2 21.83 20.08 -2.50
N LEU A 3 20.64 20.64 -2.29
CA LEU A 3 19.40 20.00 -2.74
C LEU A 3 19.28 19.93 -4.26
N PHE A 4 19.87 20.88 -4.99
CA PHE A 4 19.87 20.87 -6.45
C PHE A 4 20.76 19.76 -7.01
N GLN A 5 21.91 19.50 -6.37
CA GLN A 5 22.76 18.37 -6.70
C GLN A 5 22.01 17.05 -6.50
N LEU A 6 21.26 16.91 -5.40
CA LEU A 6 20.46 15.70 -5.13
C LEU A 6 19.29 15.53 -6.13
N GLU A 7 18.60 16.61 -6.48
CA GLU A 7 17.55 16.59 -7.54
C GLU A 7 18.14 16.17 -8.88
N THR A 8 19.30 16.71 -9.24
CA THR A 8 19.99 16.38 -10.48
C THR A 8 20.42 14.91 -10.49
N PHE A 9 20.99 14.43 -9.40
CA PHE A 9 21.39 13.05 -9.25
C PHE A 9 20.21 12.08 -9.38
N LEU A 10 19.10 12.35 -8.71
CA LEU A 10 17.91 11.51 -8.82
C LEU A 10 17.32 11.51 -10.23
N ALA A 11 17.34 12.65 -10.93
CA ALA A 11 16.90 12.72 -12.32
C ALA A 11 17.77 11.84 -13.24
N VAL A 12 19.10 11.85 -13.04
CA VAL A 12 20.01 10.95 -13.80
C VAL A 12 19.77 9.50 -13.47
N ALA A 13 19.57 9.16 -12.20
CA ALA A 13 19.27 7.79 -11.73
C ALA A 13 17.99 7.23 -12.33
N GLU A 14 16.90 8.02 -12.35
CA GLU A 14 15.60 7.63 -12.90
C GLU A 14 15.63 7.47 -14.42
N GLU A 15 16.22 8.45 -15.11
CA GLU A 15 16.29 8.46 -16.57
C GLU A 15 17.35 7.51 -17.13
N ARG A 16 18.32 7.09 -16.33
CA ARG A 16 19.50 6.32 -16.75
C ARG A 16 20.19 6.94 -17.97
N SER A 17 20.18 8.28 -18.07
CA SER A 17 20.70 9.05 -19.20
C SER A 17 20.89 10.52 -18.83
N PHE A 18 22.10 11.01 -18.96
CA PHE A 18 22.40 12.42 -18.72
C PHE A 18 21.64 13.38 -19.67
N SER A 19 21.45 12.98 -20.93
CA SER A 19 20.72 13.80 -21.91
C SER A 19 19.21 13.88 -21.58
N ARG A 20 18.57 12.74 -21.19
CA ARG A 20 17.16 12.74 -20.79
C ARG A 20 16.95 13.48 -19.46
N ALA A 21 17.84 13.28 -18.50
CA ALA A 21 17.81 14.03 -17.25
C ALA A 21 17.95 15.55 -17.50
N ALA A 22 18.84 15.95 -18.38
CA ALA A 22 19.02 17.36 -18.78
C ALA A 22 17.74 17.93 -19.40
N ALA A 23 17.10 17.21 -20.32
CA ALA A 23 15.84 17.62 -20.93
C ALA A 23 14.73 17.77 -19.85
N ARG A 24 14.60 16.79 -18.94
CA ARG A 24 13.65 16.82 -17.82
C ARG A 24 13.85 17.99 -16.87
N LEU A 25 15.11 18.36 -16.60
CA LEU A 25 15.49 19.47 -15.72
C LEU A 25 15.53 20.82 -16.44
N HIS A 26 15.23 20.87 -17.73
CA HIS A 26 15.36 22.07 -18.58
C HIS A 26 16.77 22.67 -18.53
N ARG A 27 17.80 21.81 -18.62
CA ARG A 27 19.22 22.14 -18.59
C ARG A 27 19.96 21.54 -19.78
N THR A 28 21.22 21.91 -19.95
CA THR A 28 22.11 21.29 -20.94
C THR A 28 22.77 20.05 -20.34
N GLN A 29 23.08 19.04 -21.16
CA GLN A 29 23.78 17.85 -20.71
C GLN A 29 25.14 18.14 -20.04
N PRO A 30 26.00 19.03 -20.55
CA PRO A 30 27.23 19.42 -19.85
C PRO A 30 26.99 19.98 -18.44
N ALA A 31 25.94 20.79 -18.25
CA ALA A 31 25.60 21.34 -16.94
C ALA A 31 25.21 20.25 -15.95
N VAL A 32 24.39 19.29 -16.37
CA VAL A 32 24.03 18.14 -15.54
C VAL A 32 25.27 17.29 -15.21
N SER A 33 26.13 17.04 -16.19
CA SER A 33 27.38 16.30 -15.97
C SER A 33 28.32 16.99 -14.97
N GLN A 34 28.44 18.31 -15.03
CA GLN A 34 29.23 19.08 -14.06
C GLN A 34 28.66 19.01 -12.65
N VAL A 35 27.34 19.08 -12.49
CA VAL A 35 26.68 18.94 -11.18
C VAL A 35 26.95 17.56 -10.57
N ILE A 36 26.85 16.50 -11.35
CA ILE A 36 27.16 15.14 -10.87
C ILE A 36 28.64 15.01 -10.52
N ALA A 37 29.55 15.48 -11.39
CA ALA A 37 30.99 15.44 -11.11
C ALA A 37 31.37 16.21 -9.82
N LYS A 38 30.72 17.35 -9.57
CA LYS A 38 30.91 18.12 -8.34
C LYS A 38 30.40 17.35 -7.13
N LEU A 39 29.23 16.72 -7.22
CA LEU A 39 28.67 15.90 -6.15
C LEU A 39 29.56 14.70 -5.83
N GLU A 40 30.05 13.98 -6.84
CA GLU A 40 31.00 12.88 -6.71
C GLU A 40 32.31 13.33 -6.04
N ALA A 41 32.84 14.49 -6.45
CA ALA A 41 34.05 15.05 -5.85
C ALA A 41 33.85 15.47 -4.39
N GLU A 42 32.69 16.00 -4.02
CA GLU A 42 32.36 16.36 -2.63
C GLU A 42 32.19 15.14 -1.72
N LEU A 43 31.66 14.02 -2.25
CA LEU A 43 31.45 12.80 -1.51
C LEU A 43 32.65 11.84 -1.55
N GLY A 44 33.59 12.05 -2.47
CA GLY A 44 34.73 11.19 -2.68
C GLY A 44 34.41 9.85 -3.34
N GLU A 45 33.21 9.71 -3.91
CA GLU A 45 32.71 8.45 -4.48
C GLU A 45 32.13 8.66 -5.88
N THR A 46 32.32 7.69 -6.76
CA THR A 46 31.62 7.65 -8.06
C THR A 46 30.20 7.12 -7.84
N LEU A 47 29.22 7.86 -8.30
CA LEU A 47 27.80 7.55 -8.06
C LEU A 47 27.10 6.96 -9.30
N VAL A 48 27.58 7.36 -10.51
CA VAL A 48 26.96 6.98 -11.79
C VAL A 48 27.96 6.28 -12.68
N GLU A 49 27.60 5.10 -13.20
CA GLU A 49 28.37 4.39 -14.21
C GLU A 49 28.25 5.08 -15.56
N ARG A 50 29.32 5.73 -16.00
CA ARG A 50 29.32 6.54 -17.23
C ARG A 50 29.07 5.73 -18.52
N SER A 51 29.38 4.44 -18.52
CA SER A 51 29.22 3.56 -19.68
C SER A 51 27.82 2.96 -19.82
N ALA A 52 27.13 2.70 -18.69
CA ALA A 52 25.85 2.00 -18.65
C ALA A 52 24.67 2.89 -18.20
N GLY A 53 24.95 4.11 -17.72
CA GLY A 53 23.93 5.01 -17.15
C GLY A 53 23.24 4.48 -15.89
N GLY A 54 23.80 3.40 -15.29
CA GLY A 54 23.36 2.83 -14.02
C GLY A 54 23.94 3.58 -12.82
N LEU A 55 23.51 3.19 -11.62
CA LEU A 55 24.12 3.63 -10.37
C LEU A 55 25.19 2.63 -9.93
N THR A 56 26.24 3.15 -9.28
CA THR A 56 27.16 2.34 -8.50
C THR A 56 26.52 1.94 -7.17
N ASP A 57 27.15 1.06 -6.38
CA ASP A 57 26.68 0.73 -5.02
C ASP A 57 26.57 2.00 -4.15
N ALA A 58 27.56 2.91 -4.23
CA ALA A 58 27.50 4.21 -3.55
C ALA A 58 26.34 5.08 -4.06
N GLY A 59 26.06 5.04 -5.37
CA GLY A 59 24.93 5.70 -5.99
C GLY A 59 23.59 5.16 -5.49
N GLU A 60 23.44 3.85 -5.34
CA GLU A 60 22.21 3.24 -4.80
C GLU A 60 21.98 3.68 -3.35
N VAL A 61 23.01 3.68 -2.53
CA VAL A 61 22.96 4.21 -1.16
C VAL A 61 22.55 5.67 -1.15
N LEU A 62 23.20 6.52 -1.95
CA LEU A 62 22.85 7.94 -2.01
C LEU A 62 21.42 8.17 -2.52
N ARG A 63 20.93 7.37 -3.46
CA ARG A 63 19.58 7.49 -4.01
C ARG A 63 18.52 7.42 -2.90
N GLU A 64 18.65 6.49 -1.97
CA GLU A 64 17.71 6.36 -0.85
C GLU A 64 17.72 7.60 0.06
N TYR A 65 18.91 8.08 0.42
CA TYR A 65 19.04 9.26 1.27
C TYR A 65 18.64 10.55 0.56
N ALA A 66 19.00 10.73 -0.71
CA ALA A 66 18.62 11.88 -1.51
C ALA A 66 17.10 12.01 -1.62
N GLN A 67 16.41 10.89 -1.86
CA GLN A 67 14.95 10.86 -1.90
C GLN A 67 14.34 11.27 -0.56
N LYS A 68 14.86 10.75 0.57
CA LYS A 68 14.41 11.11 1.93
C LYS A 68 14.61 12.61 2.21
N MET A 69 15.78 13.16 1.85
CA MET A 69 16.08 14.60 2.05
C MET A 69 15.14 15.50 1.26
N LEU A 70 14.87 15.18 -0.01
CA LEU A 70 13.95 15.96 -0.83
C LEU A 70 12.50 15.84 -0.36
N ASN A 71 12.07 14.67 0.08
CA ASN A 71 10.76 14.46 0.66
C ASN A 71 10.60 15.26 1.97
N LEU A 72 11.61 15.21 2.85
CA LEU A 72 11.61 15.97 4.11
C LEU A 72 11.55 17.48 3.87
N ARG A 73 12.29 18.02 2.87
CA ARG A 73 12.16 19.41 2.46
C ARG A 73 10.73 19.76 2.06
N LYS A 74 10.10 18.88 1.26
CA LYS A 74 8.72 19.06 0.80
C LYS A 74 7.73 19.04 1.99
N ASP A 75 7.92 18.12 2.95
CA ASP A 75 7.11 18.05 4.15
C ASP A 75 7.24 19.32 5.01
N ALA A 76 8.47 19.82 5.19
CA ALA A 76 8.71 21.06 5.93
C ALA A 76 8.01 22.27 5.26
N GLY A 77 8.09 22.35 3.93
CA GLY A 77 7.38 23.38 3.16
C GLY A 77 5.86 23.28 3.32
N ALA A 78 5.31 22.07 3.28
CA ALA A 78 3.88 21.83 3.49
C ALA A 78 3.45 22.21 4.93
N ALA A 79 4.23 21.85 5.95
CA ALA A 79 3.96 22.20 7.33
C ALA A 79 3.94 23.71 7.57
N LEU A 80 4.86 24.46 6.94
CA LEU A 80 4.87 25.93 7.00
C LEU A 80 3.66 26.56 6.30
N LEU A 81 3.22 25.99 5.19
CA LEU A 81 2.01 26.45 4.49
C LEU A 81 0.74 26.15 5.33
N ASP A 82 0.69 25.03 6.01
CA ASP A 82 -0.42 24.67 6.90
C ASP A 82 -0.57 25.66 8.08
N LEU A 83 0.55 26.18 8.59
CA LEU A 83 0.52 27.23 9.63
C LEU A 83 -0.11 28.56 9.13
N ARG A 84 0.02 28.84 7.83
CA ARG A 84 -0.50 30.08 7.21
C ARG A 84 -1.96 29.96 6.75
N SER A 85 -2.44 28.72 6.52
CA SER A 85 -3.79 28.49 6.02
C SER A 85 -4.36 27.19 6.60
N LEU A 86 -4.96 27.31 7.77
CA LEU A 86 -5.63 26.22 8.52
C LEU A 86 -6.69 25.41 7.75
N SER A 87 -6.92 25.72 6.49
CA SER A 87 -7.99 25.13 5.70
C SER A 87 -7.59 24.61 4.31
N LYS A 88 -6.32 24.73 3.94
CA LYS A 88 -5.81 24.24 2.66
C LYS A 88 -4.59 23.37 2.96
N GLY A 89 -4.74 22.08 2.80
CA GLY A 89 -3.67 21.13 3.01
C GLY A 89 -3.72 20.01 1.97
N ARG A 90 -2.75 19.12 2.05
CA ARG A 90 -2.73 17.90 1.25
C ARG A 90 -2.43 16.71 2.16
N LEU A 91 -3.25 15.67 2.06
CA LEU A 91 -3.02 14.39 2.68
C LEU A 91 -2.57 13.39 1.62
N ASN A 92 -1.34 12.90 1.74
CA ASN A 92 -0.82 11.85 0.87
C ASN A 92 -0.79 10.53 1.64
N MET A 93 -1.40 9.51 1.07
CA MET A 93 -1.53 8.18 1.68
C MET A 93 -1.08 7.09 0.72
N ALA A 94 -0.67 5.95 1.26
CA ALA A 94 -0.43 4.73 0.51
C ALA A 94 -1.40 3.62 0.94
N ALA A 95 -1.92 2.89 -0.04
CA ALA A 95 -2.73 1.71 0.20
C ALA A 95 -2.53 0.71 -0.95
N ASN A 96 -2.74 -0.58 -0.69
CA ASN A 96 -2.88 -1.54 -1.76
C ASN A 96 -4.36 -1.64 -2.21
N GLU A 97 -4.61 -2.39 -3.26
CA GLU A 97 -5.95 -2.56 -3.83
C GLU A 97 -6.99 -3.02 -2.79
N TYR A 98 -6.62 -3.94 -1.90
CA TYR A 98 -7.53 -4.49 -0.89
C TYR A 98 -7.77 -3.54 0.29
N THR A 99 -6.75 -2.79 0.72
CA THR A 99 -6.86 -1.89 1.86
C THR A 99 -7.43 -0.52 1.47
N CYS A 100 -7.36 -0.15 0.20
CA CYS A 100 -7.93 1.08 -0.32
C CYS A 100 -9.47 1.14 -0.12
N LEU A 101 -10.16 0.01 -0.22
CA LEU A 101 -11.62 -0.03 -0.08
C LEU A 101 -12.08 0.38 1.32
N TYR A 102 -11.31 0.05 2.36
CA TYR A 102 -11.57 0.54 3.72
C TYR A 102 -11.57 2.07 3.80
N LEU A 103 -10.72 2.74 3.01
CA LEU A 103 -10.61 4.19 3.06
C LEU A 103 -11.84 4.91 2.48
N LEU A 104 -12.61 4.30 1.60
CA LEU A 104 -13.68 4.99 0.87
C LEU A 104 -14.71 5.66 1.78
N PRO A 105 -15.35 4.98 2.76
CA PRO A 105 -16.31 5.63 3.66
C PRO A 105 -15.65 6.64 4.59
N VAL A 106 -14.41 6.39 5.01
CA VAL A 106 -13.64 7.33 5.84
C VAL A 106 -13.29 8.59 5.06
N LEU A 107 -12.88 8.45 3.80
CA LEU A 107 -12.58 9.59 2.92
C LEU A 107 -13.82 10.42 2.60
N ASP A 108 -14.98 9.77 2.44
CA ASP A 108 -16.24 10.48 2.25
C ASP A 108 -16.57 11.35 3.48
N ALA A 109 -16.50 10.79 4.69
CA ALA A 109 -16.67 11.53 5.94
C ALA A 109 -15.66 12.67 6.06
N TYR A 110 -14.38 12.37 5.82
CA TYR A 110 -13.30 13.36 5.91
C TYR A 110 -13.50 14.52 4.91
N ARG A 111 -13.90 14.26 3.68
CA ARG A 111 -14.14 15.28 2.68
C ARG A 111 -15.34 16.16 2.94
N ARG A 112 -16.37 15.65 3.63
CA ARG A 112 -17.50 16.46 4.08
C ARG A 112 -17.07 17.49 5.13
N GLU A 113 -16.21 17.11 6.06
CA GLU A 113 -15.69 17.99 7.10
C GLU A 113 -14.59 18.93 6.57
N HIS A 114 -13.75 18.46 5.64
CA HIS A 114 -12.58 19.16 5.13
C HIS A 114 -12.57 19.27 3.59
N PRO A 115 -13.54 19.96 2.96
CA PRO A 115 -13.71 19.96 1.49
C PRO A 115 -12.54 20.63 0.72
N ARG A 116 -11.74 21.44 1.41
CA ARG A 116 -10.60 22.15 0.80
C ARG A 116 -9.27 21.41 0.89
N ILE A 117 -9.22 20.29 1.61
CA ILE A 117 -8.02 19.47 1.70
C ILE A 117 -7.98 18.51 0.50
N LYS A 118 -6.86 18.51 -0.21
CA LYS A 118 -6.62 17.57 -1.30
C LYS A 118 -6.14 16.23 -0.74
N VAL A 119 -6.83 15.16 -1.03
CA VAL A 119 -6.41 13.81 -0.66
C VAL A 119 -5.88 13.08 -1.88
N ALA A 120 -4.74 12.42 -1.74
CA ALA A 120 -4.16 11.53 -2.74
C ALA A 120 -3.82 10.19 -2.08
N VAL A 121 -4.41 9.10 -2.58
CA VAL A 121 -4.08 7.74 -2.19
C VAL A 121 -3.33 7.10 -3.34
N GLN A 122 -2.05 6.78 -3.12
CA GLN A 122 -1.25 6.09 -4.12
C GLN A 122 -1.31 4.58 -3.91
N ARG A 123 -1.35 3.84 -5.02
CA ARG A 123 -1.27 2.39 -5.00
C ARG A 123 0.17 1.97 -4.75
N THR A 124 0.40 1.23 -3.66
CA THR A 124 1.73 0.74 -3.28
C THR A 124 1.62 -0.74 -2.88
N LEU A 125 2.68 -1.51 -3.14
CA LEU A 125 2.77 -2.89 -2.63
C LEU A 125 2.74 -2.87 -1.11
N ALA A 126 1.98 -3.77 -0.50
CA ALA A 126 1.79 -3.81 0.96
C ALA A 126 3.13 -3.84 1.73
N SER A 127 4.12 -4.58 1.22
CA SER A 127 5.48 -4.67 1.81
C SER A 127 6.25 -3.35 1.78
N ARG A 128 5.92 -2.43 0.89
CA ARG A 128 6.63 -1.16 0.71
C ARG A 128 5.95 0.04 1.38
N ILE A 129 4.74 -0.13 1.90
CA ILE A 129 4.00 0.99 2.49
C ILE A 129 4.72 1.57 3.72
N ALA A 130 5.33 0.73 4.56
CA ALA A 130 6.11 1.20 5.70
C ALA A 130 7.32 2.02 5.27
N ASP A 131 8.04 1.58 4.24
CA ASP A 131 9.20 2.29 3.67
C ASP A 131 8.78 3.64 3.07
N GLU A 132 7.65 3.69 2.37
CA GLU A 132 7.07 4.93 1.82
C GLU A 132 6.72 5.94 2.93
N VAL A 133 6.21 5.45 4.07
CA VAL A 133 5.96 6.26 5.25
C VAL A 133 7.27 6.77 5.86
N LEU A 134 8.26 5.90 6.05
CA LEU A 134 9.56 6.26 6.64
C LEU A 134 10.39 7.18 5.75
N SER A 135 10.29 7.03 4.44
CA SER A 135 10.97 7.88 3.46
C SER A 135 10.29 9.23 3.22
N HIS A 136 9.21 9.56 3.94
CA HIS A 136 8.41 10.77 3.71
C HIS A 136 7.77 10.88 2.32
N SER A 137 7.65 9.78 1.58
CA SER A 137 6.91 9.75 0.31
C SER A 137 5.42 9.93 0.52
N VAL A 138 4.90 9.34 1.60
CA VAL A 138 3.53 9.52 2.09
C VAL A 138 3.52 9.83 3.59
N GLU A 139 2.46 10.45 4.03
CA GLU A 139 2.28 10.74 5.46
C GLU A 139 1.75 9.54 6.24
N MET A 140 0.82 8.80 5.62
CA MET A 140 0.15 7.64 6.22
C MET A 140 0.00 6.51 5.21
N GLY A 141 -0.19 5.30 5.73
CA GLY A 141 -0.53 4.15 4.91
C GLY A 141 -1.53 3.22 5.58
N VAL A 142 -2.17 2.35 4.79
CA VAL A 142 -3.04 1.29 5.31
C VAL A 142 -2.50 -0.07 4.90
N VAL A 143 -2.20 -0.90 5.90
CA VAL A 143 -1.64 -2.24 5.75
C VAL A 143 -2.50 -3.29 6.46
N SER A 144 -2.33 -4.57 6.11
CA SER A 144 -3.03 -5.71 6.74
C SER A 144 -2.13 -6.57 7.63
N PHE A 145 -0.99 -6.05 8.01
CA PHE A 145 -0.05 -6.68 8.93
C PHE A 145 0.58 -5.60 9.82
N ARG A 146 1.25 -5.99 10.88
CA ARG A 146 2.01 -5.08 11.72
C ARG A 146 3.42 -4.91 11.11
N PRO A 147 3.82 -3.69 10.72
CA PRO A 147 5.22 -3.44 10.36
C PRO A 147 6.14 -3.68 11.55
N ASP A 148 7.31 -4.21 11.27
CA ASP A 148 8.29 -4.59 12.32
C ASP A 148 9.34 -3.48 12.55
N ASP A 149 8.98 -2.22 12.26
CA ASP A 149 9.84 -1.07 12.43
C ASP A 149 9.38 -0.23 13.63
N PRO A 150 10.25 0.00 14.65
CA PRO A 150 9.90 0.75 15.85
C PRO A 150 9.63 2.25 15.61
N GLN A 151 10.01 2.79 14.45
CA GLN A 151 9.71 4.15 14.03
C GLN A 151 8.32 4.32 13.43
N VAL A 152 7.60 3.22 13.18
CA VAL A 152 6.25 3.22 12.63
C VAL A 152 5.22 3.00 13.73
N VAL A 153 4.32 3.95 13.90
CA VAL A 153 3.09 3.75 14.69
C VAL A 153 2.14 2.92 13.87
N SER A 154 1.56 1.89 14.48
CA SER A 154 0.62 0.99 13.84
C SER A 154 -0.64 0.84 14.70
N THR A 155 -1.77 1.37 14.22
CA THR A 155 -3.06 1.36 14.92
C THR A 155 -4.07 0.52 14.17
N VAL A 156 -4.72 -0.45 14.83
CA VAL A 156 -5.82 -1.21 14.23
C VAL A 156 -7.02 -0.30 14.01
N VAL A 157 -7.50 -0.24 12.78
CA VAL A 157 -8.62 0.64 12.39
C VAL A 157 -9.83 -0.12 11.86
N TYR A 158 -9.66 -1.40 11.50
CA TYR A 158 -10.73 -2.23 10.97
C TYR A 158 -10.38 -3.72 11.12
N ARG A 159 -11.40 -4.54 11.40
CA ARG A 159 -11.30 -5.99 11.38
C ARG A 159 -12.03 -6.52 10.17
N ASP A 160 -11.40 -7.41 9.48
CA ASP A 160 -11.89 -8.06 8.27
C ASP A 160 -11.59 -9.56 8.37
N GLU A 161 -12.21 -10.34 7.53
CA GLU A 161 -12.00 -11.78 7.43
C GLU A 161 -11.80 -12.20 5.98
N LEU A 162 -11.15 -13.32 5.77
CA LEU A 162 -11.14 -14.00 4.49
C LEU A 162 -12.39 -14.80 4.30
N VAL A 163 -12.99 -14.65 3.12
CA VAL A 163 -14.11 -15.47 2.69
C VAL A 163 -13.75 -16.28 1.45
N CYS A 164 -14.19 -17.51 1.42
CA CYS A 164 -14.20 -18.33 0.22
C CYS A 164 -15.41 -17.92 -0.63
N VAL A 165 -15.18 -17.52 -1.87
CA VAL A 165 -16.26 -17.11 -2.77
C VAL A 165 -16.27 -17.93 -4.05
N VAL A 166 -17.50 -18.19 -4.52
CA VAL A 166 -17.80 -18.89 -5.76
C VAL A 166 -18.86 -18.15 -6.55
N GLY A 167 -18.94 -18.39 -7.85
CA GLY A 167 -20.05 -17.90 -8.66
C GLY A 167 -21.38 -18.56 -8.28
N ARG A 168 -22.50 -17.88 -8.54
CA ARG A 168 -23.85 -18.38 -8.25
C ARG A 168 -24.14 -19.78 -8.83
N GLY A 169 -23.57 -20.12 -10.00
CA GLY A 169 -23.76 -21.40 -10.68
C GLY A 169 -22.81 -22.51 -10.23
N HIS A 170 -21.90 -22.22 -9.31
CA HIS A 170 -20.90 -23.20 -8.84
C HIS A 170 -21.56 -24.28 -7.97
N ALA A 171 -21.08 -25.53 -8.05
CA ALA A 171 -21.60 -26.64 -7.26
C ALA A 171 -21.53 -26.42 -5.74
N LEU A 172 -20.56 -25.60 -5.27
CA LEU A 172 -20.43 -25.25 -3.85
C LEU A 172 -21.37 -24.14 -3.40
N ALA A 173 -22.03 -23.42 -4.32
CA ALA A 173 -22.88 -22.27 -3.96
C ALA A 173 -24.07 -22.68 -3.07
N THR A 174 -24.57 -23.89 -3.20
CA THR A 174 -25.68 -24.43 -2.40
C THR A 174 -25.24 -25.20 -1.16
N ALA A 175 -23.94 -25.47 -1.03
CA ALA A 175 -23.41 -26.28 0.06
C ALA A 175 -23.35 -25.53 1.42
N GLY A 176 -23.31 -24.18 1.36
CA GLY A 176 -23.21 -23.32 2.54
C GLY A 176 -21.89 -23.47 3.31
N ARG A 177 -21.48 -24.71 3.59
CA ARG A 177 -20.27 -25.06 4.35
C ARG A 177 -19.59 -26.27 3.73
N VAL A 178 -18.25 -26.20 3.61
CA VAL A 178 -17.43 -27.30 3.08
C VAL A 178 -16.14 -27.45 3.90
N SER A 179 -15.54 -28.64 3.87
CA SER A 179 -14.22 -28.84 4.45
C SER A 179 -13.10 -28.39 3.50
N ILE A 180 -11.94 -28.08 4.05
CA ILE A 180 -10.74 -27.77 3.25
C ILE A 180 -10.36 -28.92 2.30
N ALA A 181 -10.59 -30.18 2.72
CA ALA A 181 -10.36 -31.37 1.90
C ALA A 181 -11.27 -31.40 0.66
N ARG A 182 -12.53 -30.97 0.79
CA ARG A 182 -13.44 -30.84 -0.34
C ARG A 182 -12.99 -29.71 -1.26
N LEU A 183 -12.55 -28.59 -0.67
CA LEU A 183 -12.08 -27.41 -1.38
C LEU A 183 -10.80 -27.70 -2.19
N GLY A 184 -9.94 -28.62 -1.72
CA GLY A 184 -8.72 -29.02 -2.44
C GLY A 184 -8.94 -29.71 -3.79
N ARG A 185 -10.19 -29.98 -4.17
CA ARG A 185 -10.56 -30.52 -5.49
C ARG A 185 -10.98 -29.43 -6.47
N GLU A 186 -11.02 -28.19 -6.03
CA GLU A 186 -11.48 -27.07 -6.82
C GLU A 186 -10.28 -26.29 -7.40
N SER A 187 -10.50 -25.65 -8.55
CA SER A 187 -9.54 -24.74 -9.18
C SER A 187 -9.61 -23.37 -8.51
N PHE A 188 -8.48 -22.92 -7.96
CA PHE A 188 -8.37 -21.62 -7.32
C PHE A 188 -7.93 -20.54 -8.29
N VAL A 189 -8.57 -19.39 -8.13
CA VAL A 189 -8.17 -18.14 -8.77
C VAL A 189 -7.51 -17.24 -7.74
N ALA A 190 -6.27 -16.86 -7.97
CA ALA A 190 -5.47 -16.07 -7.04
C ALA A 190 -5.00 -14.75 -7.65
N HIS A 191 -4.62 -13.81 -6.78
CA HIS A 191 -3.90 -12.62 -7.23
C HIS A 191 -2.46 -12.98 -7.55
N ASN A 192 -1.91 -12.46 -8.65
CA ASN A 192 -0.53 -12.76 -9.10
C ASN A 192 0.57 -12.12 -8.22
N VAL A 193 0.19 -11.25 -7.27
CA VAL A 193 1.14 -10.63 -6.32
C VAL A 193 1.18 -11.44 -5.03
N PRO A 194 2.37 -11.87 -4.58
CA PRO A 194 2.55 -12.49 -3.27
C PRO A 194 2.05 -11.58 -2.14
N SER A 195 1.37 -12.15 -1.17
CA SER A 195 0.87 -11.41 -0.01
C SER A 195 0.91 -12.26 1.26
N PRO A 196 1.00 -11.65 2.45
CA PRO A 196 0.91 -12.38 3.73
C PRO A 196 -0.38 -13.19 3.85
N LEU A 197 -1.45 -12.72 3.21
CA LEU A 197 -2.74 -13.38 3.18
C LEU A 197 -2.70 -14.68 2.36
N ARG A 198 -2.11 -14.62 1.17
CA ARG A 198 -1.91 -15.82 0.32
C ARG A 198 -1.07 -16.87 1.05
N GLN A 199 -0.03 -16.45 1.79
CA GLN A 199 0.79 -17.36 2.59
C GLN A 199 -0.01 -18.06 3.69
N LYS A 200 -0.92 -17.36 4.35
CA LYS A 200 -1.82 -17.98 5.36
C LYS A 200 -2.72 -19.05 4.75
N VAL A 201 -3.26 -18.79 3.55
CA VAL A 201 -4.09 -19.80 2.82
C VAL A 201 -3.23 -21.02 2.47
N ILE A 202 -2.06 -20.81 1.87
CA ILE A 202 -1.14 -21.92 1.52
C ILE A 202 -0.78 -22.74 2.75
N ALA A 203 -0.40 -22.07 3.85
CA ALA A 203 -0.03 -22.75 5.10
C ALA A 203 -1.20 -23.56 5.70
N ALA A 204 -2.44 -23.08 5.57
CA ALA A 204 -3.61 -23.83 6.03
C ALA A 204 -3.81 -25.11 5.20
N PHE A 205 -3.72 -25.04 3.87
CA PHE A 205 -3.82 -26.23 3.01
C PHE A 205 -2.70 -27.24 3.30
N GLN A 206 -1.46 -26.77 3.50
CA GLN A 206 -0.32 -27.61 3.86
C GLN A 206 -0.53 -28.30 5.22
N ARG A 207 -1.01 -27.56 6.23
CA ARG A 207 -1.32 -28.10 7.57
C ARG A 207 -2.34 -29.24 7.51
N HIS A 208 -3.34 -29.12 6.65
CA HIS A 208 -4.38 -30.13 6.43
C HIS A 208 -4.00 -31.18 5.38
N LYS A 209 -2.76 -31.16 4.88
CA LYS A 209 -2.27 -32.09 3.84
C LYS A 209 -3.20 -32.16 2.62
N THR A 210 -3.78 -31.02 2.26
CA THR A 210 -4.73 -30.89 1.16
C THR A 210 -4.03 -30.18 -0.01
N PRO A 211 -4.18 -30.66 -1.25
CA PRO A 211 -3.65 -29.97 -2.42
C PRO A 211 -4.31 -28.62 -2.59
N LEU A 212 -3.55 -27.63 -3.09
CA LEU A 212 -4.06 -26.33 -3.46
C LEU A 212 -3.70 -26.05 -4.92
N GLN A 213 -4.70 -26.15 -5.79
CA GLN A 213 -4.54 -25.98 -7.24
C GLN A 213 -4.81 -24.51 -7.59
N MET A 214 -3.75 -23.72 -7.80
CA MET A 214 -3.85 -22.32 -8.24
C MET A 214 -3.63 -22.25 -9.75
N ASP A 215 -4.67 -22.56 -10.51
CA ASP A 215 -4.57 -22.70 -11.97
C ASP A 215 -4.61 -21.34 -12.71
N VAL A 216 -5.17 -20.33 -12.06
CA VAL A 216 -5.33 -18.99 -12.65
C VAL A 216 -4.83 -17.92 -11.69
N GLU A 217 -3.90 -17.09 -12.18
CA GLU A 217 -3.40 -15.93 -11.47
C GLU A 217 -3.75 -14.64 -12.24
N LEU A 218 -4.44 -13.71 -11.59
CA LEU A 218 -4.93 -12.48 -12.20
C LEU A 218 -4.34 -11.23 -11.53
N PRO A 219 -4.17 -10.12 -12.28
CA PRO A 219 -3.45 -8.93 -11.80
C PRO A 219 -4.32 -7.99 -10.94
N SER A 220 -5.62 -8.23 -10.82
CA SER A 220 -6.52 -7.36 -10.07
C SER A 220 -7.66 -8.13 -9.41
N LEU A 221 -8.13 -7.59 -8.30
CA LEU A 221 -9.28 -8.12 -7.57
C LEU A 221 -10.56 -8.15 -8.43
N GLU A 222 -10.78 -7.10 -9.22
CA GLU A 222 -11.94 -7.02 -10.10
C GLU A 222 -11.92 -8.12 -11.16
N ALA A 223 -10.74 -8.42 -11.72
CA ALA A 223 -10.59 -9.54 -12.65
C ALA A 223 -10.88 -10.88 -11.97
N ILE A 224 -10.41 -11.09 -10.73
CA ILE A 224 -10.71 -12.28 -9.93
C ILE A 224 -12.22 -12.42 -9.72
N LYS A 225 -12.90 -11.38 -9.24
CA LYS A 225 -14.34 -11.38 -9.00
C LYS A 225 -15.12 -11.76 -10.26
N ARG A 226 -14.83 -11.09 -11.38
CA ARG A 226 -15.51 -11.35 -12.67
C ARG A 226 -15.20 -12.73 -13.22
N PHE A 227 -14.00 -13.23 -13.04
CA PHE A 227 -13.65 -14.58 -13.48
C PHE A 227 -14.42 -15.64 -12.68
N VAL A 228 -14.44 -15.53 -11.33
CA VAL A 228 -15.19 -16.44 -10.46
C VAL A 228 -16.68 -16.43 -10.74
N GLN A 229 -17.26 -15.27 -11.08
CA GLN A 229 -18.69 -15.17 -11.47
C GLN A 229 -19.02 -15.94 -12.75
N ARG A 230 -18.06 -16.09 -13.68
CA ARG A 230 -18.27 -16.66 -15.02
C ARG A 230 -17.87 -18.11 -15.14
N VAL A 231 -16.93 -18.57 -14.33
CA VAL A 231 -16.27 -19.87 -14.43
C VAL A 231 -16.40 -20.61 -13.11
N ASN A 232 -16.41 -21.93 -13.17
CA ASN A 232 -16.40 -22.78 -11.98
C ASN A 232 -15.04 -22.73 -11.26
N GLY A 233 -14.72 -21.58 -10.68
CA GLY A 233 -13.51 -21.34 -9.91
C GLY A 233 -13.83 -20.84 -8.52
N VAL A 234 -12.87 -20.96 -7.62
CA VAL A 234 -12.95 -20.56 -6.22
C VAL A 234 -11.90 -19.49 -5.94
N ALA A 235 -12.26 -18.48 -5.17
CA ALA A 235 -11.27 -17.51 -4.68
C ALA A 235 -11.38 -17.30 -3.17
N MET A 236 -10.22 -17.08 -2.54
CA MET A 236 -10.13 -16.60 -1.16
C MET A 236 -9.83 -15.09 -1.22
N VAL A 237 -10.78 -14.29 -0.78
CA VAL A 237 -10.70 -12.82 -0.83
C VAL A 237 -11.11 -12.19 0.49
N PRO A 238 -10.63 -10.98 0.81
CA PRO A 238 -11.15 -10.24 1.96
C PRO A 238 -12.63 -9.92 1.80
N LYS A 239 -13.43 -10.13 2.82
CA LYS A 239 -14.90 -9.94 2.81
C LYS A 239 -15.28 -8.52 2.40
N LEU A 240 -14.58 -7.52 2.95
CA LEU A 240 -14.72 -6.10 2.58
C LEU A 240 -14.71 -5.87 1.06
N THR A 241 -14.01 -6.71 0.30
CA THR A 241 -13.82 -6.51 -1.14
C THR A 241 -14.94 -7.09 -2.01
N VAL A 242 -15.85 -7.85 -1.41
CA VAL A 242 -16.93 -8.58 -2.11
C VAL A 242 -18.32 -8.34 -1.49
N GLU A 243 -18.45 -7.39 -0.58
CA GLU A 243 -19.71 -7.10 0.11
C GLU A 243 -20.86 -6.82 -0.87
N SER A 244 -20.61 -6.04 -1.93
CA SER A 244 -21.60 -5.72 -2.95
C SER A 244 -22.02 -6.92 -3.78
N GLU A 245 -21.07 -7.80 -4.12
CA GLU A 245 -21.33 -9.02 -4.87
C GLU A 245 -22.07 -10.07 -4.03
N LEU A 246 -21.76 -10.15 -2.74
CA LEU A 246 -22.49 -11.01 -1.80
C LEU A 246 -23.90 -10.50 -1.59
N ALA A 247 -24.10 -9.20 -1.40
CA ALA A 247 -25.42 -8.60 -1.21
C ALA A 247 -26.32 -8.75 -2.45
N SER A 248 -25.74 -8.63 -3.66
CA SER A 248 -26.47 -8.84 -4.92
C SER A 248 -26.63 -10.30 -5.32
N GLY A 249 -25.98 -11.24 -4.62
CA GLY A 249 -25.95 -12.66 -4.97
C GLY A 249 -25.15 -12.97 -6.24
N ALA A 250 -24.34 -12.05 -6.74
CA ALA A 250 -23.45 -12.29 -7.88
C ALA A 250 -22.30 -13.24 -7.52
N LEU A 251 -21.86 -13.20 -6.26
CA LEU A 251 -20.98 -14.18 -5.63
C LEU A 251 -21.70 -14.79 -4.41
N VAL A 252 -21.30 -16.00 -4.06
CA VAL A 252 -21.80 -16.73 -2.88
C VAL A 252 -20.61 -17.04 -1.99
N ALA A 253 -20.71 -16.68 -0.71
CA ALA A 253 -19.73 -17.08 0.28
C ALA A 253 -19.98 -18.53 0.72
N VAL A 254 -18.90 -19.29 0.82
CA VAL A 254 -18.90 -20.67 1.31
C VAL A 254 -18.08 -20.73 2.58
N GLU A 255 -18.67 -21.20 3.66
CA GLU A 255 -17.96 -21.35 4.94
C GLU A 255 -16.95 -22.52 4.87
N VAL A 256 -15.70 -22.22 5.24
CA VAL A 256 -14.64 -23.23 5.34
C VAL A 256 -14.01 -23.10 6.73
N PRO A 257 -14.41 -23.92 7.71
CA PRO A 257 -14.01 -23.75 9.11
C PRO A 257 -12.50 -23.75 9.33
N GLU A 258 -11.78 -24.53 8.53
CA GLU A 258 -10.33 -24.66 8.62
C GLU A 258 -9.58 -23.43 8.01
N LEU A 259 -10.28 -22.55 7.33
CA LEU A 259 -9.75 -21.35 6.67
C LEU A 259 -10.26 -20.03 7.29
N GLN A 260 -10.71 -20.06 8.54
CA GLN A 260 -11.08 -18.85 9.25
C GLN A 260 -9.82 -18.01 9.53
N VAL A 261 -9.61 -16.98 8.72
CA VAL A 261 -8.46 -16.11 8.82
C VAL A 261 -8.92 -14.69 9.11
N GLU A 262 -8.76 -14.28 10.36
CA GLU A 262 -8.96 -12.90 10.77
C GLU A 262 -7.87 -12.01 10.12
N ARG A 263 -8.28 -10.83 9.69
CA ARG A 263 -7.43 -9.81 9.09
C ARG A 263 -7.66 -8.48 9.80
N LYS A 264 -6.59 -7.85 10.28
CA LYS A 264 -6.65 -6.52 10.90
C LYS A 264 -6.08 -5.50 9.93
N LEU A 265 -6.85 -4.50 9.56
CA LEU A 265 -6.32 -3.35 8.84
C LEU A 265 -5.76 -2.35 9.85
N ARG A 266 -4.61 -1.81 9.50
CA ARG A 266 -3.84 -0.90 10.35
C ARG A 266 -3.53 0.37 9.60
N LEU A 267 -3.77 1.49 10.25
CA LEU A 267 -3.24 2.77 9.83
C LEU A 267 -1.82 2.90 10.37
N VAL A 268 -0.88 3.24 9.50
CA VAL A 268 0.54 3.38 9.84
C VAL A 268 1.04 4.78 9.48
N TYR A 269 1.87 5.34 10.37
CA TYR A 269 2.51 6.66 10.20
C TYR A 269 3.78 6.74 11.06
N ARG A 270 4.63 7.74 10.82
CA ARG A 270 5.90 7.90 11.55
C ARG A 270 5.65 8.28 13.01
N LYS A 271 6.41 7.67 13.93
CA LYS A 271 6.32 7.90 15.37
C LYS A 271 6.82 9.28 15.80
N GLN A 272 7.92 9.74 15.22
CA GLN A 272 8.62 10.95 15.65
C GLN A 272 8.30 12.21 14.82
N ALA A 273 7.54 12.08 13.74
CA ALA A 273 7.17 13.22 12.92
C ALA A 273 5.81 13.80 13.37
N ALA A 274 5.75 15.11 13.52
CA ALA A 274 4.47 15.76 13.67
C ALA A 274 3.63 15.54 12.41
N LEU A 275 2.45 14.95 12.57
CA LEU A 275 1.49 14.87 11.47
C LEU A 275 1.10 16.28 11.03
N SER A 276 0.86 16.46 9.73
CA SER A 276 0.28 17.68 9.19
C SER A 276 -1.10 17.95 9.83
N HIS A 277 -1.63 19.14 9.70
CA HIS A 277 -3.02 19.42 10.10
C HIS A 277 -3.98 18.45 9.40
N ALA A 278 -3.80 18.24 8.10
CA ALA A 278 -4.59 17.30 7.30
C ALA A 278 -4.53 15.87 7.85
N GLY A 279 -3.33 15.40 8.23
CA GLY A 279 -3.13 14.07 8.80
C GLY A 279 -3.76 13.91 10.18
N ARG A 280 -3.62 14.89 11.06
CA ARG A 280 -4.27 14.86 12.40
C ARG A 280 -5.78 14.82 12.31
N GLU A 281 -6.38 15.66 11.45
CA GLU A 281 -7.82 15.66 11.24
C GLU A 281 -8.31 14.36 10.60
N PHE A 282 -7.53 13.78 9.67
CA PHE A 282 -7.86 12.47 9.12
C PHE A 282 -7.85 11.39 10.19
N LEU A 283 -6.85 11.37 11.07
CA LEU A 283 -6.77 10.43 12.19
C LEU A 283 -7.98 10.55 13.12
N ARG A 284 -8.43 11.78 13.40
CA ARG A 284 -9.64 12.05 14.19
C ARG A 284 -10.91 11.47 13.53
N VAL A 285 -11.06 11.66 12.22
CA VAL A 285 -12.20 11.10 11.46
C VAL A 285 -12.17 9.57 11.43
N VAL A 286 -10.99 8.98 11.21
CA VAL A 286 -10.81 7.51 11.28
C VAL A 286 -11.22 6.99 12.65
N GLN A 287 -10.82 7.67 13.73
CA GLN A 287 -11.16 7.30 15.10
C GLN A 287 -12.67 7.36 15.37
N ALA A 288 -13.31 8.43 14.92
CA ALA A 288 -14.76 8.57 15.04
C ALA A 288 -15.51 7.49 14.23
N HIS A 289 -15.04 7.19 13.03
CA HIS A 289 -15.62 6.15 12.16
C HIS A 289 -15.50 4.75 12.79
N ALA A 290 -14.36 4.41 13.35
CA ALA A 290 -14.14 3.14 14.02
C ALA A 290 -15.00 2.99 15.28
N ALA A 291 -15.18 4.08 16.04
CA ALA A 291 -16.06 4.10 17.23
C ALA A 291 -17.53 3.85 16.85
N LEU A 292 -18.00 4.40 15.71
CA LEU A 292 -19.35 4.15 15.20
C LEU A 292 -19.56 2.70 14.74
N ALA A 293 -18.52 2.04 14.27
CA ALA A 293 -18.58 0.63 13.86
C ALA A 293 -18.72 -0.34 15.05
N GLY A 294 -18.59 0.14 16.30
CA GLY A 294 -18.83 -0.66 17.50
C GLY A 294 -17.79 -1.75 17.78
N ASP A 295 -16.66 -1.75 17.07
CA ASP A 295 -15.59 -2.71 17.33
C ASP A 295 -14.69 -2.20 18.47
N PRO A 296 -14.75 -2.82 19.69
CA PRO A 296 -13.98 -2.36 20.85
C PRO A 296 -12.47 -2.53 20.70
N PHE A 297 -12.00 -3.19 19.63
CA PHE A 297 -10.59 -3.41 19.36
C PHE A 297 -10.00 -2.46 18.31
N CYS A 298 -10.84 -1.64 17.67
CA CYS A 298 -10.36 -0.57 16.81
C CYS A 298 -9.78 0.56 17.67
N PHE A 299 -8.62 1.09 17.28
CA PHE A 299 -7.84 2.11 18.00
C PHE A 299 -7.13 1.65 19.29
N VAL A 300 -7.01 0.37 19.54
CA VAL A 300 -6.02 -0.07 20.53
C VAL A 300 -4.63 0.13 19.92
N VAL A 301 -3.92 1.15 20.42
CA VAL A 301 -2.47 1.28 20.19
C VAL A 301 -1.85 0.10 20.93
N GLU A 302 -1.43 -0.91 20.19
CA GLU A 302 -0.68 -2.01 20.79
C GLU A 302 0.61 -1.40 21.35
N LYS A 303 0.71 -1.33 22.67
CA LYS A 303 1.96 -0.95 23.34
C LYS A 303 3.04 -1.91 22.89
N VAL A 304 4.15 -1.37 22.43
CA VAL A 304 5.38 -2.07 22.10
C VAL A 304 5.95 -2.71 23.35
#